data_06a45bfb13bb15c9d73a916f9e1fc36d
#
_entry.id   06a45bfb13bb15c9d73a916f9e1fc36d
#
_cell.length_a   1.000
_cell.length_b   1.000
_cell.length_c   1.000
_cell.angle_alpha   90.00
_cell.angle_beta   90.00
_cell.angle_gamma   90.00
#
_symmetry.space_group_name_H-M   'P 1'
#
loop_
_entity.id
_entity.type
_entity.pdbx_description
1 polymer ?
#
loop_
_entity_poly.entity_id
_entity_poly.type
_entity_poly.pdbx_seq_one_letter_code
_entity_poly.pdbx_strand_id
1 'polypeptide(L)'
;MFQIWFHAKGFWGLDTSYLFTTALQLQSPWKVESVDFRDAGDGRQELRIAIGFEAGSRFCCPEPGCDETVCPVHDTRERTWRHPDFFRYKAFIHAGVPRVSCPVHGVRTVPVPWARPGGGFTLLFEAWAVEVARHLPAGTFAEQVDETDTRLWRSVAHYVDEARRLEDYTGVEAVGIDGTGRKGHGYITVVADLVEHDVTDVTPGKDPATVERFARDFMGHNGVPEYVRLVSCDMSLGFRKGIRECLPNVRRIVDKFHVARHANEAVDKAGKTEGRSNPLLKRTKYLWLRNEESLAELQLETKRNLTRQRLRTGRACRMREVPQDVYADSPTPSEAWVRLHLYFVKSVFRV
;
A
#
# COMPACT_ATOMS: atom_id res chain seq x y z
N MET A 1 -46.58 -1.72 -11.76
CA MET A 1 -47.63 -2.73 -11.50
C MET A 1 -47.39 -3.91 -12.41
N PHE A 2 -46.53 -4.87 -11.97
CA PHE A 2 -46.44 -6.22 -12.53
C PHE A 2 -46.04 -7.15 -11.38
N GLN A 3 -47.07 -7.63 -10.66
CA GLN A 3 -46.95 -8.78 -9.77
C GLN A 3 -47.04 -10.04 -10.66
N ILE A 4 -45.91 -10.72 -10.81
CA ILE A 4 -45.93 -12.10 -11.38
C ILE A 4 -45.87 -13.04 -10.21
N TRP A 5 -47.03 -13.62 -9.88
CA TRP A 5 -47.14 -14.80 -9.03
C TRP A 5 -46.65 -15.99 -9.83
N PHE A 6 -45.52 -16.58 -9.46
CA PHE A 6 -45.13 -17.91 -9.89
C PHE A 6 -45.49 -18.93 -8.79
N HIS A 7 -46.70 -19.48 -8.90
CA HIS A 7 -47.03 -20.79 -8.36
C HIS A 7 -46.73 -21.80 -9.47
N ALA A 8 -45.55 -22.37 -9.48
CA ALA A 8 -45.27 -23.58 -10.30
C ALA A 8 -44.89 -24.71 -9.36
N LYS A 9 -45.88 -25.52 -9.03
CA LYS A 9 -45.63 -26.89 -8.57
C LYS A 9 -45.12 -27.69 -9.75
N GLY A 10 -43.89 -28.21 -9.65
CA GLY A 10 -43.43 -29.34 -10.44
C GLY A 10 -42.81 -28.98 -11.79
N PHE A 11 -41.54 -28.61 -11.82
CA PHE A 11 -40.60 -28.91 -12.91
C PHE A 11 -39.18 -28.72 -12.40
N TRP A 12 -38.40 -29.80 -12.28
CA TRP A 12 -36.95 -29.88 -12.13
C TRP A 12 -36.37 -28.76 -11.24
N GLY A 13 -36.59 -28.81 -9.95
CA GLY A 13 -35.94 -27.94 -9.00
C GLY A 13 -34.43 -28.25 -8.99
N LEU A 14 -33.63 -27.46 -9.67
CA LEU A 14 -32.24 -27.32 -9.28
C LEU A 14 -32.29 -26.99 -7.78
N ASP A 15 -31.84 -27.94 -6.95
CA ASP A 15 -31.70 -27.70 -5.52
C ASP A 15 -30.73 -26.55 -5.33
N THR A 16 -31.29 -25.39 -5.03
CA THR A 16 -30.49 -24.17 -4.82
C THR A 16 -29.45 -24.40 -3.73
N SER A 17 -29.74 -25.19 -2.74
CA SER A 17 -28.82 -25.56 -1.68
C SER A 17 -27.62 -26.36 -2.22
N TYR A 18 -27.87 -27.30 -3.14
CA TYR A 18 -26.78 -28.02 -3.82
C TYR A 18 -25.92 -27.11 -4.68
N LEU A 19 -26.54 -26.21 -5.44
CA LEU A 19 -25.81 -25.23 -6.27
C LEU A 19 -24.88 -24.38 -5.42
N PHE A 20 -25.38 -23.79 -4.34
CA PHE A 20 -24.57 -22.93 -3.47
C PHE A 20 -23.57 -23.74 -2.63
N THR A 21 -23.87 -24.95 -2.20
CA THR A 21 -22.91 -25.86 -1.55
C THR A 21 -21.71 -26.12 -2.45
N THR A 22 -21.97 -26.40 -3.74
CA THR A 22 -20.92 -26.62 -4.74
C THR A 22 -20.14 -25.31 -5.05
N ALA A 23 -20.84 -24.19 -5.25
CA ALA A 23 -20.24 -22.89 -5.56
C ALA A 23 -19.35 -22.36 -4.41
N LEU A 24 -19.74 -22.63 -3.17
CA LEU A 24 -18.96 -22.30 -1.97
C LEU A 24 -17.90 -23.35 -1.64
N GLN A 25 -17.79 -24.42 -2.44
CA GLN A 25 -16.85 -25.53 -2.26
C GLN A 25 -16.91 -26.15 -0.85
N LEU A 26 -18.10 -26.20 -0.27
CA LEU A 26 -18.30 -26.77 1.05
C LEU A 26 -18.13 -28.31 1.00
N GLN A 27 -17.34 -28.80 1.95
CA GLN A 27 -17.13 -30.24 2.13
C GLN A 27 -17.93 -30.74 3.34
N SER A 28 -18.34 -32.00 3.31
CA SER A 28 -18.97 -32.67 4.46
C SER A 28 -18.12 -32.42 5.74
N PRO A 29 -18.77 -32.13 6.87
CA PRO A 29 -20.21 -32.22 7.11
C PRO A 29 -21.01 -30.93 6.79
N TRP A 30 -20.37 -29.91 6.23
CA TRP A 30 -20.97 -28.59 5.95
C TRP A 30 -21.83 -28.64 4.68
N LYS A 31 -23.03 -28.06 4.74
CA LYS A 31 -23.93 -27.92 3.59
C LYS A 31 -24.76 -26.64 3.71
N VAL A 32 -25.22 -26.14 2.57
CA VAL A 32 -26.21 -25.05 2.55
C VAL A 32 -27.56 -25.61 2.92
N GLU A 33 -28.23 -25.03 3.90
CA GLU A 33 -29.57 -25.42 4.35
C GLU A 33 -30.66 -24.62 3.67
N SER A 34 -30.44 -23.30 3.50
CA SER A 34 -31.36 -22.44 2.76
C SER A 34 -30.66 -21.27 2.10
N VAL A 35 -31.28 -20.71 1.07
CA VAL A 35 -30.86 -19.52 0.34
C VAL A 35 -32.10 -18.66 0.15
N ASP A 36 -32.12 -17.48 0.81
CA ASP A 36 -33.28 -16.63 0.86
C ASP A 36 -32.90 -15.17 0.52
N PHE A 37 -33.79 -14.46 -0.19
CA PHE A 37 -33.74 -13.02 -0.29
C PHE A 37 -34.61 -12.40 0.81
N ARG A 38 -33.99 -11.51 1.59
CA ARG A 38 -34.69 -10.82 2.68
C ARG A 38 -34.61 -9.29 2.51
N ASP A 39 -35.61 -8.59 2.99
CA ASP A 39 -35.57 -7.14 3.09
C ASP A 39 -34.60 -6.75 4.21
N ALA A 40 -33.65 -5.88 3.90
CA ALA A 40 -32.69 -5.32 4.87
C ALA A 40 -33.30 -4.25 5.81
N GLY A 41 -34.59 -3.90 5.62
CA GLY A 41 -35.31 -2.89 6.41
C GLY A 41 -35.22 -1.47 5.86
N ASP A 42 -34.44 -1.26 4.80
CA ASP A 42 -34.28 0.02 4.10
C ASP A 42 -34.80 -0.02 2.65
N GLY A 43 -35.61 -1.04 2.33
CA GLY A 43 -36.16 -1.29 1.00
C GLY A 43 -35.16 -1.97 0.03
N ARG A 44 -33.96 -2.29 0.50
CA ARG A 44 -32.99 -3.10 -0.24
C ARG A 44 -33.15 -4.57 0.15
N GLN A 45 -32.90 -5.46 -0.82
CA GLN A 45 -32.86 -6.88 -0.55
C GLN A 45 -31.42 -7.36 -0.39
N GLU A 46 -31.22 -8.32 0.51
CA GLU A 46 -29.96 -9.02 0.73
C GLU A 46 -30.14 -10.52 0.52
N LEU A 47 -29.10 -11.18 0.00
CA LEU A 47 -29.06 -12.63 -0.10
C LEU A 47 -28.52 -13.21 1.21
N ARG A 48 -29.29 -14.10 1.82
CA ARG A 48 -28.90 -14.87 3.00
C ARG A 48 -28.69 -16.33 2.65
N ILE A 49 -27.49 -16.83 2.92
CA ILE A 49 -27.10 -18.23 2.71
C ILE A 49 -26.93 -18.84 4.10
N ALA A 50 -27.82 -19.72 4.50
CA ALA A 50 -27.70 -20.45 5.75
C ALA A 50 -26.88 -21.71 5.55
N ILE A 51 -25.80 -21.87 6.30
CA ILE A 51 -24.94 -23.05 6.30
C ILE A 51 -25.10 -23.77 7.63
N GLY A 52 -25.34 -25.08 7.53
CA GLY A 52 -25.38 -25.98 8.67
C GLY A 52 -24.50 -27.20 8.47
N PHE A 53 -24.63 -28.12 9.36
CA PHE A 53 -23.97 -29.44 9.31
C PHE A 53 -24.91 -30.53 9.76
N GLU A 54 -24.62 -31.78 9.38
CA GLU A 54 -25.51 -32.91 9.70
C GLU A 54 -25.57 -33.16 11.20
N ALA A 55 -26.78 -33.52 11.67
CA ALA A 55 -26.97 -33.89 13.07
C ALA A 55 -26.09 -35.10 13.45
N GLY A 56 -25.43 -35.03 14.60
CA GLY A 56 -24.49 -36.05 15.04
C GLY A 56 -23.08 -35.92 14.48
N SER A 57 -22.80 -34.87 13.66
CA SER A 57 -21.46 -34.58 13.20
C SER A 57 -20.49 -34.40 14.35
N ARG A 58 -19.23 -34.79 14.13
CA ARG A 58 -18.11 -34.64 15.03
C ARG A 58 -17.00 -33.87 14.36
N PHE A 59 -16.25 -33.12 15.12
CA PHE A 59 -15.19 -32.28 14.58
C PHE A 59 -13.90 -32.49 15.35
N CYS A 60 -12.76 -32.20 14.72
CA CYS A 60 -11.46 -32.19 15.39
C CYS A 60 -11.38 -31.06 16.43
N CYS A 61 -10.62 -31.28 17.48
CA CYS A 61 -10.22 -30.20 18.37
C CYS A 61 -9.33 -29.21 17.62
N PRO A 62 -9.60 -27.90 17.64
CA PRO A 62 -8.82 -26.92 16.91
C PRO A 62 -7.48 -26.51 17.58
N GLU A 63 -7.21 -27.04 18.77
CA GLU A 63 -5.97 -26.70 19.48
C GLU A 63 -4.76 -27.38 18.83
N PRO A 64 -3.68 -26.62 18.53
CA PRO A 64 -2.48 -27.18 17.91
C PRO A 64 -1.88 -28.33 18.75
N GLY A 65 -1.55 -29.43 18.09
CA GLY A 65 -0.97 -30.61 18.75
C GLY A 65 -1.98 -31.47 19.52
N CYS A 66 -3.27 -31.23 19.36
CA CYS A 66 -4.29 -32.10 19.92
C CYS A 66 -4.61 -33.26 18.96
N ASP A 67 -4.46 -34.50 19.43
CA ASP A 67 -4.73 -35.72 18.66
C ASP A 67 -6.23 -36.12 18.64
N GLU A 68 -7.08 -35.37 19.35
CA GLU A 68 -8.53 -35.65 19.41
C GLU A 68 -9.21 -35.19 18.12
N THR A 69 -9.43 -36.15 17.22
CA THR A 69 -10.01 -35.89 15.90
C THR A 69 -11.53 -36.01 15.84
N VAL A 70 -12.17 -36.52 16.90
CA VAL A 70 -13.60 -36.90 16.89
C VAL A 70 -14.30 -36.40 18.16
N CYS A 71 -14.35 -35.09 18.34
CA CYS A 71 -15.06 -34.51 19.48
C CYS A 71 -16.53 -34.26 19.17
N PRO A 72 -17.45 -34.56 20.13
CA PRO A 72 -18.87 -34.26 19.95
C PRO A 72 -19.14 -32.77 20.04
N VAL A 73 -20.15 -32.31 19.34
CA VAL A 73 -20.65 -30.94 19.44
C VAL A 73 -21.28 -30.71 20.80
N HIS A 74 -20.81 -29.70 21.52
CA HIS A 74 -21.36 -29.26 22.81
C HIS A 74 -22.61 -28.40 22.57
N ASP A 75 -22.44 -27.32 21.79
CA ASP A 75 -23.48 -26.39 21.37
C ASP A 75 -23.03 -25.62 20.09
N THR A 76 -23.85 -24.68 19.63
CA THR A 76 -23.56 -23.83 18.48
C THR A 76 -23.70 -22.35 18.85
N ARG A 77 -22.95 -21.51 18.17
CA ARG A 77 -23.07 -20.04 18.26
C ARG A 77 -23.37 -19.46 16.89
N GLU A 78 -24.47 -18.74 16.76
CA GLU A 78 -24.84 -18.06 15.53
C GLU A 78 -23.81 -16.98 15.18
N ARG A 79 -23.36 -17.00 13.93
CA ARG A 79 -22.47 -16.00 13.35
C ARG A 79 -22.86 -15.66 11.93
N THR A 80 -22.51 -14.46 11.53
CA THR A 80 -22.77 -13.95 10.18
C THR A 80 -21.48 -13.38 9.61
N TRP A 81 -21.25 -13.64 8.33
CA TRP A 81 -20.13 -13.11 7.56
C TRP A 81 -20.63 -12.46 6.29
N ARG A 82 -20.07 -11.29 5.96
CA ARG A 82 -20.25 -10.65 4.67
C ARG A 82 -19.52 -11.45 3.59
N HIS A 83 -20.25 -11.76 2.50
CA HIS A 83 -19.76 -12.45 1.31
C HIS A 83 -19.74 -11.46 0.13
N PRO A 84 -18.94 -11.66 -0.96
CA PRO A 84 -19.07 -10.85 -2.16
C PRO A 84 -20.51 -10.78 -2.65
N ASP A 85 -20.88 -9.65 -3.24
CA ASP A 85 -22.26 -9.41 -3.69
C ASP A 85 -22.69 -10.45 -4.73
N PHE A 86 -23.90 -10.89 -4.58
CA PHE A 86 -24.56 -11.70 -5.59
C PHE A 86 -25.32 -10.76 -6.55
N PHE A 87 -24.74 -10.48 -7.71
CA PHE A 87 -25.16 -9.39 -8.60
C PHE A 87 -25.17 -8.04 -7.88
N ARG A 88 -26.35 -7.48 -7.65
CA ARG A 88 -26.56 -6.22 -6.94
C ARG A 88 -26.97 -6.37 -5.46
N TYR A 89 -27.08 -7.62 -5.00
CA TYR A 89 -27.54 -7.92 -3.65
C TYR A 89 -26.36 -8.20 -2.74
N LYS A 90 -26.34 -7.53 -1.59
CA LYS A 90 -25.38 -7.89 -0.54
C LYS A 90 -25.64 -9.34 -0.14
N ALA A 91 -24.58 -10.13 -0.07
CA ALA A 91 -24.68 -11.52 0.34
C ALA A 91 -24.06 -11.73 1.73
N PHE A 92 -24.76 -12.54 2.53
CA PHE A 92 -24.33 -12.91 3.88
C PHE A 92 -24.40 -14.41 4.06
N ILE A 93 -23.37 -14.97 4.69
CA ILE A 93 -23.37 -16.34 5.18
C ILE A 93 -23.75 -16.32 6.65
N HIS A 94 -24.73 -17.13 7.02
CA HIS A 94 -25.19 -17.36 8.39
C HIS A 94 -24.92 -18.81 8.76
N ALA A 95 -24.33 -19.05 9.93
CA ALA A 95 -24.14 -20.43 10.40
C ALA A 95 -24.08 -20.51 11.91
N GLY A 96 -24.63 -21.59 12.45
CA GLY A 96 -24.39 -22.02 13.81
C GLY A 96 -23.00 -22.66 13.92
N VAL A 97 -22.00 -21.91 14.39
CA VAL A 97 -20.62 -22.39 14.52
C VAL A 97 -20.54 -23.39 15.69
N PRO A 98 -20.13 -24.66 15.46
CA PRO A 98 -20.07 -25.65 16.50
C PRO A 98 -18.95 -25.35 17.52
N ARG A 99 -19.25 -25.59 18.78
CA ARG A 99 -18.26 -25.73 19.84
C ARG A 99 -18.21 -27.18 20.27
N VAL A 100 -17.01 -27.75 20.30
CA VAL A 100 -16.82 -29.17 20.61
C VAL A 100 -16.33 -29.38 22.04
N SER A 101 -16.71 -30.49 22.64
CA SER A 101 -16.19 -30.93 23.93
C SER A 101 -14.96 -31.82 23.72
N CYS A 102 -13.78 -31.23 23.86
CA CYS A 102 -12.52 -31.97 23.86
C CYS A 102 -12.20 -32.48 25.27
N PRO A 103 -11.86 -33.78 25.45
CA PRO A 103 -11.50 -34.30 26.76
C PRO A 103 -10.25 -33.69 27.35
N VAL A 104 -9.34 -33.18 26.49
CA VAL A 104 -8.07 -32.57 26.92
C VAL A 104 -8.21 -31.06 27.14
N HIS A 105 -8.87 -30.34 26.20
CA HIS A 105 -8.88 -28.89 26.20
C HIS A 105 -10.24 -28.28 26.60
N GLY A 106 -11.25 -29.10 26.93
CA GLY A 106 -12.59 -28.62 27.25
C GLY A 106 -13.33 -28.08 26.01
N VAL A 107 -14.21 -27.10 26.21
CA VAL A 107 -15.04 -26.59 25.10
C VAL A 107 -14.23 -25.64 24.21
N ARG A 108 -14.17 -25.95 22.92
CA ARG A 108 -13.45 -25.18 21.88
C ARG A 108 -14.34 -24.89 20.69
N THR A 109 -14.20 -23.71 20.10
CA THR A 109 -14.93 -23.31 18.90
C THR A 109 -14.24 -23.85 17.66
N VAL A 110 -14.95 -24.56 16.82
CA VAL A 110 -14.41 -25.12 15.57
C VAL A 110 -14.24 -24.00 14.53
N PRO A 111 -13.10 -23.88 13.83
CA PRO A 111 -12.95 -22.96 12.73
C PRO A 111 -13.86 -23.37 11.56
N VAL A 112 -14.44 -22.37 10.91
CA VAL A 112 -15.27 -22.60 9.70
C VAL A 112 -14.40 -22.50 8.44
N PRO A 113 -14.66 -23.29 7.37
CA PRO A 113 -13.79 -23.28 6.20
C PRO A 113 -13.91 -22.04 5.32
N TRP A 114 -14.96 -21.26 5.47
CA TRP A 114 -15.21 -20.07 4.62
C TRP A 114 -14.75 -18.75 5.23
N ALA A 115 -14.29 -18.71 6.48
CA ALA A 115 -13.87 -17.49 7.15
C ALA A 115 -12.75 -17.75 8.16
N ARG A 116 -11.84 -16.79 8.30
CA ARG A 116 -10.82 -16.86 9.34
C ARG A 116 -11.40 -16.66 10.75
N PRO A 117 -10.77 -17.22 11.77
CA PRO A 117 -11.17 -17.01 13.15
C PRO A 117 -11.25 -15.52 13.50
N GLY A 118 -12.37 -15.10 14.10
CA GLY A 118 -12.58 -13.69 14.47
C GLY A 118 -12.96 -12.76 13.30
N GLY A 119 -12.85 -13.20 12.04
CA GLY A 119 -13.25 -12.45 10.87
C GLY A 119 -14.75 -12.18 10.79
N GLY A 120 -15.16 -11.09 10.15
CA GLY A 120 -16.55 -10.75 9.82
C GLY A 120 -16.83 -10.84 8.32
N PHE A 121 -15.84 -11.24 7.54
CA PHE A 121 -15.91 -11.47 6.10
C PHE A 121 -15.59 -12.93 5.76
N THR A 122 -16.08 -13.39 4.63
CA THR A 122 -15.62 -14.67 4.08
C THR A 122 -14.21 -14.53 3.48
N LEU A 123 -13.47 -15.63 3.39
CA LEU A 123 -12.13 -15.64 2.76
C LEU A 123 -12.16 -15.08 1.34
N LEU A 124 -13.23 -15.39 0.58
CA LEU A 124 -13.39 -14.87 -0.78
C LEU A 124 -13.59 -13.35 -0.79
N PHE A 125 -14.37 -12.79 0.16
CA PHE A 125 -14.53 -11.36 0.29
C PHE A 125 -13.20 -10.68 0.69
N GLU A 126 -12.48 -11.27 1.64
CA GLU A 126 -11.18 -10.74 2.08
C GLU A 126 -10.14 -10.77 0.95
N ALA A 127 -10.06 -11.87 0.18
CA ALA A 127 -9.18 -11.97 -0.98
C ALA A 127 -9.49 -10.90 -2.04
N TRP A 128 -10.79 -10.70 -2.34
CA TRP A 128 -11.21 -9.64 -3.23
C TRP A 128 -10.88 -8.24 -2.68
N ALA A 129 -11.11 -8.02 -1.39
CA ALA A 129 -10.80 -6.74 -0.74
C ALA A 129 -9.29 -6.41 -0.78
N VAL A 130 -8.43 -7.39 -0.56
CA VAL A 130 -6.97 -7.24 -0.66
C VAL A 130 -6.55 -6.90 -2.09
N GLU A 131 -7.10 -7.59 -3.09
CA GLU A 131 -6.78 -7.30 -4.49
C GLU A 131 -7.24 -5.89 -4.92
N VAL A 132 -8.43 -5.47 -4.53
CA VAL A 132 -8.93 -4.13 -4.82
C VAL A 132 -8.12 -3.04 -4.09
N ALA A 133 -7.66 -3.31 -2.86
CA ALA A 133 -6.84 -2.37 -2.08
C ALA A 133 -5.49 -2.06 -2.73
N ARG A 134 -5.01 -2.89 -3.66
CA ARG A 134 -3.81 -2.62 -4.48
C ARG A 134 -4.02 -1.50 -5.48
N HIS A 135 -5.25 -1.23 -5.89
CA HIS A 135 -5.59 -0.33 -6.98
C HIS A 135 -6.44 0.87 -6.55
N LEU A 136 -7.19 0.75 -5.45
CA LEU A 136 -8.10 1.78 -4.97
C LEU A 136 -7.86 2.10 -3.48
N PRO A 137 -8.00 3.37 -3.08
CA PRO A 137 -8.04 3.72 -1.66
C PRO A 137 -9.15 2.95 -0.93
N ALA A 138 -8.86 2.45 0.28
CA ALA A 138 -9.80 1.64 1.05
C ALA A 138 -11.14 2.35 1.33
N GLY A 139 -11.13 3.68 1.54
CA GLY A 139 -12.35 4.45 1.71
C GLY A 139 -13.25 4.43 0.46
N THR A 140 -12.67 4.60 -0.74
CA THR A 140 -13.41 4.52 -2.01
C THR A 140 -14.00 3.14 -2.23
N PHE A 141 -13.25 2.09 -1.91
CA PHE A 141 -13.74 0.72 -2.02
C PHE A 141 -14.85 0.45 -0.99
N ALA A 142 -14.67 0.92 0.25
CA ALA A 142 -15.68 0.79 1.31
C ALA A 142 -17.03 1.38 0.91
N GLU A 143 -17.03 2.56 0.31
CA GLU A 143 -18.24 3.19 -0.24
C GLU A 143 -18.91 2.34 -1.33
N GLN A 144 -18.13 1.73 -2.22
CA GLN A 144 -18.67 0.89 -3.31
C GLN A 144 -19.37 -0.38 -2.80
N VAL A 145 -18.83 -1.00 -1.74
CA VAL A 145 -19.37 -2.24 -1.18
C VAL A 145 -20.29 -2.00 0.03
N ASP A 146 -20.53 -0.72 0.36
CA ASP A 146 -21.32 -0.29 1.51
C ASP A 146 -20.86 -0.96 2.82
N GLU A 147 -19.55 -0.82 3.08
CA GLU A 147 -18.85 -1.27 4.29
C GLU A 147 -18.06 -0.12 4.91
N THR A 148 -17.55 -0.31 6.12
CA THR A 148 -16.68 0.68 6.74
C THR A 148 -15.22 0.43 6.35
N ASP A 149 -14.48 1.50 6.08
CA ASP A 149 -13.05 1.46 5.77
C ASP A 149 -12.24 0.74 6.86
N THR A 150 -12.57 0.96 8.12
CA THR A 150 -11.93 0.32 9.27
C THR A 150 -12.06 -1.20 9.27
N ARG A 151 -13.19 -1.75 8.82
CA ARG A 151 -13.36 -3.21 8.70
C ARG A 151 -12.50 -3.77 7.59
N LEU A 152 -12.45 -3.09 6.43
CA LEU A 152 -11.62 -3.49 5.30
C LEU A 152 -10.13 -3.42 5.66
N TRP A 153 -9.70 -2.33 6.30
CA TRP A 153 -8.32 -2.17 6.75
C TRP A 153 -7.86 -3.27 7.71
N ARG A 154 -8.74 -3.77 8.60
CA ARG A 154 -8.37 -4.90 9.47
C ARG A 154 -8.08 -6.17 8.67
N SER A 155 -8.84 -6.42 7.60
CA SER A 155 -8.57 -7.58 6.73
C SER A 155 -7.28 -7.38 5.94
N VAL A 156 -7.08 -6.22 5.33
CA VAL A 156 -5.85 -5.91 4.60
C VAL A 156 -4.63 -6.00 5.52
N ALA A 157 -4.69 -5.39 6.71
CA ALA A 157 -3.59 -5.42 7.68
C ALA A 157 -3.22 -6.85 8.09
N HIS A 158 -4.24 -7.72 8.31
CA HIS A 158 -3.98 -9.12 8.63
C HIS A 158 -3.15 -9.83 7.55
N TYR A 159 -3.50 -9.67 6.27
CA TYR A 159 -2.77 -10.31 5.18
C TYR A 159 -1.39 -9.67 4.94
N VAL A 160 -1.27 -8.36 5.16
CA VAL A 160 0.04 -7.69 5.13
C VAL A 160 0.94 -8.23 6.24
N ASP A 161 0.42 -8.37 7.46
CA ASP A 161 1.18 -8.93 8.59
C ASP A 161 1.60 -10.38 8.33
N GLU A 162 0.74 -11.21 7.73
CA GLU A 162 1.08 -12.58 7.33
C GLU A 162 2.17 -12.61 6.24
N ALA A 163 2.04 -11.77 5.21
CA ALA A 163 3.03 -11.66 4.15
C ALA A 163 4.39 -11.22 4.71
N ARG A 164 4.39 -10.20 5.57
CA ARG A 164 5.61 -9.68 6.21
C ARG A 164 6.39 -10.74 7.01
N ARG A 165 5.71 -11.69 7.64
CA ARG A 165 6.39 -12.77 8.37
C ARG A 165 7.17 -13.73 7.47
N LEU A 166 6.88 -13.72 6.18
CA LEU A 166 7.52 -14.59 5.18
C LEU A 166 8.61 -13.87 4.39
N GLU A 167 8.79 -12.55 4.60
CA GLU A 167 9.82 -11.78 3.91
C GLU A 167 11.22 -12.18 4.39
N ASP A 168 12.18 -12.16 3.44
CA ASP A 168 13.58 -12.48 3.68
C ASP A 168 14.47 -11.45 2.98
N TYR A 169 15.24 -10.70 3.78
CA TYR A 169 16.11 -9.62 3.29
C TYR A 169 17.58 -10.02 3.20
N THR A 170 17.89 -11.31 3.17
CA THR A 170 19.26 -11.83 3.16
C THR A 170 20.13 -11.23 2.04
N GLY A 171 19.55 -10.96 0.87
CA GLY A 171 20.26 -10.49 -0.33
C GLY A 171 20.20 -8.98 -0.56
N VAL A 172 19.64 -8.18 0.33
CA VAL A 172 19.45 -6.75 0.12
C VAL A 172 20.77 -5.99 0.28
N GLU A 173 21.29 -5.43 -0.81
CA GLU A 173 22.54 -4.66 -0.84
C GLU A 173 22.32 -3.14 -1.07
N ALA A 174 21.15 -2.73 -1.57
CA ALA A 174 20.87 -1.35 -1.92
C ALA A 174 19.47 -0.94 -1.49
N VAL A 175 19.35 0.10 -0.67
CA VAL A 175 18.06 0.59 -0.17
C VAL A 175 17.82 2.05 -0.49
N GLY A 176 16.56 2.38 -0.75
CA GLY A 176 16.06 3.75 -0.87
C GLY A 176 15.32 4.13 0.41
N ILE A 177 15.58 5.31 0.97
CA ILE A 177 14.90 5.83 2.14
C ILE A 177 14.30 7.19 1.79
N ASP A 178 12.98 7.30 1.83
CA ASP A 178 12.28 8.58 1.61
C ASP A 178 11.23 8.84 2.67
N GLY A 179 11.05 10.12 3.01
CA GLY A 179 10.10 10.58 4.01
C GLY A 179 9.00 11.43 3.40
N THR A 180 7.76 11.00 3.50
CA THR A 180 6.60 11.77 3.05
C THR A 180 5.81 12.35 4.22
N GLY A 181 5.27 13.56 4.02
CA GLY A 181 4.40 14.20 5.00
C GLY A 181 3.02 13.55 5.05
N ARG A 182 2.52 13.34 6.25
CA ARG A 182 1.18 12.84 6.53
C ARG A 182 0.29 13.97 7.02
N LYS A 183 -1.01 13.92 6.75
CA LYS A 183 -2.00 14.84 7.31
C LYS A 183 -1.87 14.90 8.85
N GLY A 184 -1.81 16.10 9.43
CA GLY A 184 -1.61 16.30 10.87
C GLY A 184 -0.16 16.44 11.30
N HIS A 185 0.73 16.94 10.42
CA HIS A 185 2.16 17.23 10.69
C HIS A 185 3.03 16.01 11.06
N GLY A 186 2.53 14.80 10.82
CA GLY A 186 3.33 13.58 10.94
C GLY A 186 4.13 13.31 9.67
N TYR A 187 5.19 12.51 9.82
CA TYR A 187 5.93 11.92 8.70
C TYR A 187 5.81 10.41 8.75
N ILE A 188 5.85 9.79 7.58
CA ILE A 188 6.13 8.37 7.42
C ILE A 188 7.37 8.23 6.54
N THR A 189 8.20 7.27 6.89
CA THR A 189 9.38 6.89 6.11
C THR A 189 9.09 5.57 5.43
N VAL A 190 9.39 5.51 4.16
CA VAL A 190 9.33 4.31 3.34
C VAL A 190 10.75 3.89 3.03
N VAL A 191 11.04 2.62 3.23
CA VAL A 191 12.29 2.00 2.81
C VAL A 191 11.97 0.96 1.74
N ALA A 192 12.76 0.95 0.67
CA ALA A 192 12.58 0.03 -0.44
C ALA A 192 13.91 -0.58 -0.86
N ASP A 193 13.90 -1.84 -1.28
CA ASP A 193 14.98 -2.45 -2.03
C ASP A 193 15.05 -1.80 -3.41
N LEU A 194 16.24 -1.29 -3.78
CA LEU A 194 16.45 -0.63 -5.07
C LEU A 194 16.78 -1.62 -6.21
N VAL A 195 17.01 -2.87 -5.90
CA VAL A 195 17.29 -3.93 -6.87
C VAL A 195 16.00 -4.63 -7.29
N GLU A 196 15.23 -5.11 -6.31
CA GLU A 196 13.96 -5.80 -6.54
C GLU A 196 12.78 -4.84 -6.72
N HIS A 197 12.93 -3.57 -6.35
CA HIS A 197 11.90 -2.51 -6.38
C HIS A 197 10.71 -2.75 -5.44
N ASP A 198 10.95 -3.47 -4.34
CA ASP A 198 9.95 -3.78 -3.34
C ASP A 198 10.08 -2.90 -2.09
N VAL A 199 8.94 -2.59 -1.46
CA VAL A 199 8.92 -1.85 -0.20
C VAL A 199 9.26 -2.82 0.94
N THR A 200 10.38 -2.56 1.62
CA THR A 200 10.85 -3.38 2.74
C THR A 200 10.35 -2.91 4.10
N ASP A 201 10.10 -1.61 4.30
CA ASP A 201 9.57 -1.08 5.55
C ASP A 201 8.77 0.22 5.35
N VAL A 202 7.76 0.39 6.18
CA VAL A 202 7.00 1.65 6.29
C VAL A 202 6.83 1.99 7.77
N THR A 203 7.55 3.01 8.24
CA THR A 203 7.57 3.37 9.65
C THR A 203 7.26 4.84 9.90
N PRO A 204 6.55 5.19 11.00
CA PRO A 204 6.32 6.59 11.36
C PRO A 204 7.61 7.32 11.72
N GLY A 205 7.69 8.59 11.34
CA GLY A 205 8.79 9.48 11.69
C GLY A 205 9.71 9.82 10.52
N LYS A 206 10.71 10.68 10.80
CA LYS A 206 11.77 11.13 9.86
C LYS A 206 13.03 11.53 10.63
N ASP A 207 13.32 10.82 11.69
CA ASP A 207 14.42 11.06 12.61
C ASP A 207 15.43 9.90 12.62
N PRO A 208 16.55 9.99 13.35
CA PRO A 208 17.50 8.88 13.43
C PRO A 208 16.89 7.59 13.98
N ALA A 209 15.96 7.69 14.93
CA ALA A 209 15.28 6.53 15.52
C ALA A 209 14.41 5.79 14.49
N THR A 210 13.97 6.48 13.44
CA THR A 210 13.25 5.86 12.31
C THR A 210 14.15 4.87 11.57
N VAL A 211 15.40 5.24 11.31
CA VAL A 211 16.37 4.35 10.66
C VAL A 211 16.76 3.18 11.59
N GLU A 212 16.86 3.43 12.90
CA GLU A 212 17.10 2.39 13.87
C GLU A 212 15.97 1.34 13.93
N ARG A 213 14.70 1.78 13.85
CA ARG A 213 13.56 0.85 13.75
C ARG A 213 13.62 0.02 12.50
N PHE A 214 13.87 0.65 11.35
CA PHE A 214 14.10 -0.07 10.09
C PHE A 214 15.22 -1.10 10.23
N ALA A 215 16.40 -0.73 10.73
CA ALA A 215 17.52 -1.66 10.86
C ALA A 215 17.20 -2.85 11.78
N ARG A 216 16.42 -2.63 12.83
CA ARG A 216 15.97 -3.71 13.73
C ARG A 216 14.97 -4.65 13.04
N ASP A 217 14.01 -4.11 12.30
CA ASP A 217 13.05 -4.89 11.51
C ASP A 217 13.76 -5.66 10.39
N PHE A 218 14.69 -5.02 9.70
CA PHE A 218 15.54 -5.61 8.67
C PHE A 218 16.31 -6.84 9.16
N MET A 219 16.95 -6.73 10.33
CA MET A 219 17.61 -7.87 10.98
C MET A 219 16.63 -8.96 11.41
N GLY A 220 15.42 -8.59 11.81
CA GLY A 220 14.36 -9.54 12.14
C GLY A 220 13.90 -10.40 10.97
N HIS A 221 14.17 -9.96 9.74
CA HIS A 221 13.90 -10.65 8.48
C HIS A 221 15.18 -11.12 7.76
N ASN A 222 16.19 -11.53 8.51
CA ASN A 222 17.48 -12.03 8.03
C ASN A 222 18.35 -11.03 7.25
N GLY A 223 17.98 -9.75 7.22
CA GLY A 223 18.81 -8.71 6.62
C GLY A 223 20.07 -8.45 7.43
N VAL A 224 21.19 -8.22 6.75
CA VAL A 224 22.49 -7.96 7.37
C VAL A 224 22.92 -6.52 7.07
N PRO A 225 22.88 -5.58 8.04
CA PRO A 225 23.21 -4.18 7.84
C PRO A 225 24.59 -3.94 7.21
N GLU A 226 25.55 -4.81 7.49
CA GLU A 226 26.93 -4.75 6.98
C GLU A 226 27.00 -5.06 5.48
N TYR A 227 26.02 -5.76 4.92
CA TYR A 227 25.94 -6.11 3.50
C TYR A 227 25.29 -5.01 2.67
N VAL A 228 24.56 -4.09 3.30
CA VAL A 228 24.02 -2.94 2.60
C VAL A 228 25.17 -2.02 2.17
N ARG A 229 25.37 -1.89 0.87
CA ARG A 229 26.46 -1.11 0.27
C ARG A 229 26.05 0.26 -0.19
N LEU A 230 24.74 0.42 -0.50
CA LEU A 230 24.20 1.62 -1.10
C LEU A 230 22.93 2.07 -0.38
N VAL A 231 22.86 3.36 -0.03
CA VAL A 231 21.63 3.99 0.40
C VAL A 231 21.36 5.25 -0.41
N SER A 232 20.21 5.29 -1.09
CA SER A 232 19.68 6.51 -1.69
C SER A 232 18.70 7.15 -0.72
N CYS A 233 18.92 8.42 -0.33
CA CYS A 233 18.02 9.13 0.56
C CYS A 233 18.01 10.64 0.27
N ASP A 234 17.06 11.36 0.89
CA ASP A 234 17.06 12.80 0.88
C ASP A 234 18.24 13.41 1.69
N MET A 235 18.32 14.73 1.73
CA MET A 235 19.36 15.46 2.46
C MET A 235 19.05 15.62 3.96
N SER A 236 18.08 14.88 4.51
CA SER A 236 17.69 14.96 5.92
C SER A 236 18.88 14.67 6.86
N LEU A 237 19.07 15.54 7.85
CA LEU A 237 20.07 15.33 8.90
C LEU A 237 19.73 14.12 9.78
N GLY A 238 18.43 13.84 9.98
CA GLY A 238 17.95 12.68 10.72
C GLY A 238 18.36 11.37 10.05
N PHE A 239 18.05 11.22 8.77
CA PHE A 239 18.46 10.04 8.00
C PHE A 239 19.97 9.88 7.93
N ARG A 240 20.69 10.99 7.70
CA ARG A 240 22.15 10.98 7.66
C ARG A 240 22.77 10.44 8.95
N LYS A 241 22.23 10.84 10.11
CA LYS A 241 22.71 10.35 11.41
C LYS A 241 22.37 8.87 11.59
N GLY A 242 21.12 8.50 11.40
CA GLY A 242 20.65 7.10 11.56
C GLY A 242 21.38 6.12 10.63
N ILE A 243 21.53 6.47 9.34
CA ILE A 243 22.27 5.64 8.36
C ILE A 243 23.70 5.40 8.83
N ARG A 244 24.41 6.43 9.30
CA ARG A 244 25.78 6.29 9.78
C ARG A 244 25.90 5.39 11.01
N GLU A 245 24.87 5.38 11.86
CA GLU A 245 24.87 4.61 13.09
C GLU A 245 24.41 3.16 12.87
N CYS A 246 23.48 2.93 11.94
CA CYS A 246 22.84 1.61 11.74
C CYS A 246 23.36 0.83 10.52
N LEU A 247 23.96 1.49 9.52
CA LEU A 247 24.43 0.89 8.27
C LEU A 247 25.91 1.25 8.05
N PRO A 248 26.85 0.51 8.66
CA PRO A 248 28.24 0.96 8.80
C PRO A 248 29.02 1.03 7.50
N ASN A 249 28.71 0.15 6.53
CA ASN A 249 29.51 -0.01 5.29
C ASN A 249 28.90 0.74 4.09
N VAL A 250 27.88 1.55 4.32
CA VAL A 250 27.07 2.10 3.25
C VAL A 250 27.71 3.32 2.57
N ARG A 251 27.67 3.35 1.24
CA ARG A 251 27.83 4.56 0.44
C ARG A 251 26.49 5.25 0.28
N ARG A 252 26.35 6.42 0.91
CA ARG A 252 25.15 7.23 0.78
C ARG A 252 25.15 8.04 -0.52
N ILE A 253 24.06 7.94 -1.28
CA ILE A 253 23.76 8.75 -2.45
C ILE A 253 22.60 9.69 -2.09
N VAL A 254 22.71 10.94 -2.52
CA VAL A 254 21.59 11.88 -2.39
C VAL A 254 20.63 11.67 -3.55
N ASP A 255 19.34 11.54 -3.24
CA ASP A 255 18.32 11.39 -4.26
C ASP A 255 18.27 12.59 -5.22
N LYS A 256 18.42 12.30 -6.50
CA LYS A 256 18.42 13.25 -7.61
C LYS A 256 17.18 14.16 -7.60
N PHE A 257 16.01 13.60 -7.25
CA PHE A 257 14.77 14.38 -7.21
C PHE A 257 14.83 15.50 -6.17
N HIS A 258 15.37 15.23 -5.00
CA HIS A 258 15.51 16.22 -3.94
C HIS A 258 16.53 17.32 -4.29
N VAL A 259 17.62 16.96 -4.96
CA VAL A 259 18.59 17.94 -5.50
C VAL A 259 17.91 18.85 -6.52
N ALA A 260 17.20 18.28 -7.48
CA ALA A 260 16.48 19.05 -8.50
C ALA A 260 15.39 19.94 -7.89
N ARG A 261 14.67 19.47 -6.87
CA ARG A 261 13.69 20.27 -6.14
C ARG A 261 14.31 21.50 -5.51
N HIS A 262 15.43 21.36 -4.78
CA HIS A 262 16.12 22.49 -4.16
C HIS A 262 16.65 23.47 -5.21
N ALA A 263 17.17 23.01 -6.33
CA ALA A 263 17.57 23.85 -7.43
C ALA A 263 16.38 24.65 -8.00
N ASN A 264 15.22 24.00 -8.19
CA ASN A 264 13.99 24.67 -8.62
C ASN A 264 13.50 25.72 -7.61
N GLU A 265 13.55 25.41 -6.31
CA GLU A 265 13.20 26.35 -5.23
C GLU A 265 14.11 27.59 -5.24
N ALA A 266 15.41 27.40 -5.49
CA ALA A 266 16.36 28.50 -5.61
C ALA A 266 16.05 29.39 -6.81
N VAL A 267 15.71 28.82 -7.97
CA VAL A 267 15.27 29.56 -9.16
C VAL A 267 13.98 30.33 -8.89
N ASP A 268 12.98 29.71 -8.28
CA ASP A 268 11.71 30.36 -7.92
C ASP A 268 11.91 31.51 -6.93
N LYS A 269 12.79 31.32 -5.94
CA LYS A 269 13.16 32.40 -4.97
C LYS A 269 13.85 33.55 -5.67
N ALA A 270 14.81 33.30 -6.57
CA ALA A 270 15.48 34.33 -7.35
C ALA A 270 14.47 35.10 -8.21
N GLY A 271 13.58 34.38 -8.93
CA GLY A 271 12.53 34.99 -9.74
C GLY A 271 11.53 35.84 -8.97
N LYS A 272 11.09 35.38 -7.80
CA LYS A 272 10.23 36.16 -6.90
C LYS A 272 10.89 37.40 -6.36
N THR A 273 12.16 37.31 -6.01
CA THR A 273 12.92 38.46 -5.46
C THR A 273 13.17 39.54 -6.53
N GLU A 274 13.66 39.12 -7.71
CA GLU A 274 13.96 40.03 -8.81
C GLU A 274 12.68 40.58 -9.47
N GLY A 275 11.60 39.78 -9.53
CA GLY A 275 10.32 40.19 -10.10
C GLY A 275 9.57 41.27 -9.31
N ARG A 276 10.00 41.60 -8.07
CA ARG A 276 9.48 42.73 -7.31
C ARG A 276 9.95 44.08 -7.92
N SER A 277 11.16 44.13 -8.46
CA SER A 277 11.76 45.32 -9.06
C SER A 277 11.74 45.28 -10.59
N ASN A 278 11.56 44.13 -11.20
CA ASN A 278 11.58 43.94 -12.66
C ASN A 278 10.25 43.42 -13.21
N PRO A 279 9.44 44.31 -13.84
CA PRO A 279 8.14 43.92 -14.40
C PRO A 279 8.19 42.84 -15.51
N LEU A 280 9.34 42.70 -16.19
CA LEU A 280 9.53 41.69 -17.26
C LEU A 280 9.45 40.25 -16.74
N LEU A 281 9.68 40.04 -15.46
CA LEU A 281 9.59 38.72 -14.85
C LEU A 281 8.18 38.36 -14.38
N LYS A 282 7.22 39.26 -14.50
CA LYS A 282 5.82 38.95 -14.17
C LYS A 282 5.30 37.81 -15.05
N ARG A 283 4.67 36.81 -14.45
CA ARG A 283 4.09 35.63 -15.12
C ARG A 283 5.09 34.71 -15.85
N THR A 284 6.39 34.86 -15.62
CA THR A 284 7.45 34.07 -16.28
C THR A 284 7.92 32.86 -15.47
N LYS A 285 7.33 32.59 -14.27
CA LYS A 285 7.75 31.52 -13.37
C LYS A 285 8.01 30.19 -14.09
N TYR A 286 7.07 29.72 -14.89
CA TYR A 286 7.16 28.42 -15.53
C TYR A 286 8.12 28.37 -16.72
N LEU A 287 8.53 29.51 -17.29
CA LEU A 287 9.60 29.59 -18.29
C LEU A 287 10.96 29.18 -17.71
N TRP A 288 11.17 29.43 -16.42
CA TRP A 288 12.41 29.17 -15.71
C TRP A 288 12.46 27.79 -15.03
N LEU A 289 11.28 27.22 -14.71
CA LEU A 289 11.17 25.94 -13.98
C LEU A 289 10.97 24.74 -14.88
N ARG A 290 10.49 24.92 -16.11
CA ARG A 290 10.34 23.83 -17.09
C ARG A 290 11.63 23.65 -17.90
N ASN A 291 11.87 22.43 -18.34
CA ASN A 291 12.93 22.14 -19.31
C ASN A 291 12.56 22.71 -20.68
N GLU A 292 13.55 23.06 -21.48
CA GLU A 292 13.32 23.71 -22.80
C GLU A 292 12.47 22.85 -23.72
N GLU A 293 12.66 21.52 -23.69
CA GLU A 293 11.90 20.56 -24.49
C GLU A 293 10.39 20.55 -24.20
N SER A 294 10.00 20.99 -22.99
CA SER A 294 8.58 21.06 -22.58
C SER A 294 7.97 22.46 -22.71
N LEU A 295 8.67 23.40 -23.32
CA LEU A 295 8.19 24.74 -23.61
C LEU A 295 7.65 24.83 -25.06
N ALA A 296 6.50 25.50 -25.23
CA ALA A 296 6.03 25.88 -26.56
C ALA A 296 7.01 26.88 -27.22
N GLU A 297 7.06 26.90 -28.55
CA GLU A 297 8.02 27.72 -29.31
C GLU A 297 8.05 29.19 -28.89
N LEU A 298 6.87 29.81 -28.73
CA LEU A 298 6.74 31.19 -28.26
C LEU A 298 7.30 31.38 -26.83
N GLN A 299 7.13 30.38 -25.96
CA GLN A 299 7.67 30.40 -24.62
C GLN A 299 9.19 30.27 -24.61
N LEU A 300 9.73 29.42 -25.48
CA LEU A 300 11.16 29.24 -25.68
C LEU A 300 11.82 30.52 -26.21
N GLU A 301 11.21 31.18 -27.19
CA GLU A 301 11.67 32.47 -27.69
C GLU A 301 11.65 33.54 -26.59
N THR A 302 10.60 33.62 -25.81
CA THR A 302 10.48 34.52 -24.67
C THR A 302 11.60 34.26 -23.64
N LYS A 303 11.84 32.97 -23.28
CA LYS A 303 12.92 32.56 -22.38
C LYS A 303 14.29 33.01 -22.93
N ARG A 304 14.56 32.78 -24.22
CA ARG A 304 15.82 33.20 -24.88
C ARG A 304 16.02 34.70 -24.84
N ASN A 305 14.98 35.51 -25.11
CA ASN A 305 15.02 36.95 -25.08
C ASN A 305 15.32 37.49 -23.66
N LEU A 306 14.66 36.88 -22.62
CA LEU A 306 14.92 37.22 -21.23
C LEU A 306 16.32 36.79 -20.77
N THR A 307 16.81 35.66 -21.26
CA THR A 307 18.16 35.16 -20.90
C THR A 307 19.30 36.04 -21.41
N ARG A 308 19.07 36.77 -22.52
CA ARG A 308 20.02 37.77 -23.03
C ARG A 308 20.18 38.96 -22.09
N GLN A 309 19.23 39.21 -21.23
CA GLN A 309 19.32 40.23 -20.20
C GLN A 309 20.12 39.70 -19.00
N ARG A 310 20.83 40.56 -18.27
CA ARG A 310 21.64 40.17 -17.10
C ARG A 310 20.78 39.93 -15.87
N LEU A 311 19.81 38.99 -15.97
CA LEU A 311 18.88 38.62 -14.91
C LEU A 311 19.51 37.63 -13.94
N ARG A 312 19.33 37.84 -12.63
CA ARG A 312 19.70 36.89 -11.57
C ARG A 312 18.92 35.59 -11.74
N THR A 313 17.62 35.68 -12.11
CA THR A 313 16.76 34.55 -12.40
C THR A 313 17.30 33.69 -13.56
N GLY A 314 17.75 34.32 -14.64
CA GLY A 314 18.39 33.63 -15.77
C GLY A 314 19.69 32.93 -15.41
N ARG A 315 20.50 33.56 -14.51
CA ARG A 315 21.72 32.92 -13.96
C ARG A 315 21.36 31.70 -13.11
N ALA A 316 20.37 31.82 -12.21
CA ALA A 316 19.91 30.74 -11.36
C ALA A 316 19.35 29.54 -12.20
N CYS A 317 18.61 29.84 -13.29
CA CYS A 317 18.10 28.83 -14.23
C CYS A 317 19.26 28.07 -14.88
N ARG A 318 20.26 28.72 -15.42
CA ARG A 318 21.45 28.03 -15.98
C ARG A 318 22.21 27.21 -14.93
N MET A 319 22.29 27.67 -13.69
CA MET A 319 22.90 26.90 -12.61
C MET A 319 22.12 25.67 -12.25
N ARG A 320 20.81 25.65 -12.46
CA ARG A 320 19.95 24.49 -12.32
C ARG A 320 20.13 23.48 -13.47
N GLU A 321 20.25 23.98 -14.71
CA GLU A 321 20.31 23.16 -15.91
C GLU A 321 21.63 22.36 -16.01
N VAL A 322 22.75 22.98 -15.70
CA VAL A 322 24.08 22.33 -15.82
C VAL A 322 24.22 21.01 -15.06
N PRO A 323 23.79 20.85 -13.80
CA PRO A 323 23.81 19.53 -13.17
C PRO A 323 22.93 18.50 -13.87
N GLN A 324 21.80 18.90 -14.47
CA GLN A 324 20.94 17.99 -15.23
C GLN A 324 21.64 17.48 -16.48
N ASP A 325 22.28 18.40 -17.24
CA ASP A 325 23.05 18.04 -18.43
C ASP A 325 24.24 17.13 -18.08
N VAL A 326 24.94 17.43 -17.00
CA VAL A 326 26.04 16.57 -16.54
C VAL A 326 25.55 15.15 -16.19
N TYR A 327 24.41 15.01 -15.54
CA TYR A 327 23.84 13.69 -15.24
C TYR A 327 23.35 12.95 -16.49
N ALA A 328 22.83 13.67 -17.50
CA ALA A 328 22.36 13.09 -18.74
C ALA A 328 23.52 12.65 -19.66
N ASP A 329 24.57 13.49 -19.75
CA ASP A 329 25.61 13.36 -20.78
C ASP A 329 26.90 12.71 -20.29
N SER A 330 26.98 12.32 -19.01
CA SER A 330 28.20 11.71 -18.47
C SER A 330 28.15 10.18 -18.58
N PRO A 331 29.08 9.56 -19.34
CA PRO A 331 29.09 8.12 -19.54
C PRO A 331 29.47 7.33 -18.27
N THR A 332 30.15 7.99 -17.34
CA THR A 332 30.55 7.34 -16.08
C THR A 332 30.30 8.26 -14.85
N PRO A 333 30.06 7.69 -13.67
CA PRO A 333 29.94 8.46 -12.43
C PRO A 333 31.17 9.31 -12.11
N SER A 334 32.36 8.83 -12.44
CA SER A 334 33.63 9.56 -12.22
C SER A 334 33.72 10.79 -13.08
N GLU A 335 33.32 10.71 -14.34
CA GLU A 335 33.29 11.86 -15.24
C GLU A 335 32.23 12.87 -14.82
N ALA A 336 31.03 12.41 -14.41
CA ALA A 336 29.99 13.27 -13.86
C ALA A 336 30.53 14.04 -12.64
N TRP A 337 31.26 13.37 -11.75
CA TRP A 337 31.84 14.00 -10.56
C TRP A 337 32.85 15.10 -10.95
N VAL A 338 33.76 14.82 -11.88
CA VAL A 338 34.75 15.80 -12.35
C VAL A 338 34.07 17.02 -12.98
N ARG A 339 33.07 16.81 -13.86
CA ARG A 339 32.33 17.88 -14.52
C ARG A 339 31.58 18.75 -13.51
N LEU A 340 30.90 18.13 -12.53
CA LEU A 340 30.21 18.85 -11.46
C LEU A 340 31.20 19.65 -10.59
N HIS A 341 32.32 19.04 -10.21
CA HIS A 341 33.33 19.70 -9.40
C HIS A 341 33.91 20.96 -10.11
N LEU A 342 34.32 20.82 -11.35
CA LEU A 342 34.80 21.91 -12.18
C LEU A 342 33.77 23.05 -12.34
N TYR A 343 32.50 22.67 -12.49
CA TYR A 343 31.42 23.64 -12.59
C TYR A 343 31.24 24.45 -11.31
N PHE A 344 31.18 23.79 -10.15
CA PHE A 344 31.00 24.44 -8.87
C PHE A 344 32.19 25.34 -8.53
N VAL A 345 33.42 24.86 -8.74
CA VAL A 345 34.62 25.68 -8.54
C VAL A 345 34.57 26.93 -9.40
N LYS A 346 34.29 26.81 -10.70
CA LYS A 346 34.20 27.98 -11.61
C LYS A 346 33.02 28.90 -11.25
N SER A 347 31.91 28.40 -10.71
CA SER A 347 30.78 29.25 -10.35
C SER A 347 30.96 30.01 -9.05
N VAL A 348 31.74 29.47 -8.10
CA VAL A 348 32.09 30.14 -6.83
C VAL A 348 33.13 31.25 -7.02
N PHE A 349 34.10 31.06 -7.90
CA PHE A 349 35.16 32.06 -8.18
C PHE A 349 34.79 33.11 -9.21
N ARG A 350 33.56 33.11 -9.76
CA ARG A 350 33.04 34.18 -10.66
C ARG A 350 32.03 35.10 -9.94
N VAL A 351 32.17 35.31 -8.63
CA VAL A 351 31.41 36.30 -7.87
C VAL A 351 32.09 37.65 -7.97
#